data_81940d3916e9b930dac4343b45c307b9
#
_entry.id   81940d3916e9b930dac4343b45c307b9
#
_cell.length_a   1.000
_cell.length_b   1.000
_cell.length_c   1.000
_cell.angle_alpha   90.00
_cell.angle_beta   90.00
_cell.angle_gamma   90.00
#
_symmetry.space_group_name_H-M   'P 1'
#
loop_
_entity.id
_entity.type
_entity.pdbx_description
1 polymer ?
#
loop_
_entity_poly.entity_id
_entity_poly.type
_entity_poly.pdbx_seq_one_letter_code
_entity_poly.pdbx_strand_id
1 'polypeptide(L)'
;VIDNTMEIYDNEVLIDVQTLNVDSASFTEIVRRSCNGKKPADIENSPEDQEKVKKTMMDIVAKAGKHKNPWTGSGGMLLGTVKEIGPAYVGDLKVGDKIATLVSLSLTPLKIDEILEMRPSIDQVDIKGQAILFQSGIYGIIPDDMPEGLALSALDVAGAPAQAAKLCQSGQKILVIGGGGKSGLLCLYEAKKRAGVTGLVVCAAGSQKSEDRARNLDLADEYFHMDATDAVGMYNKAMELTNGELFDLVINCVNIENTEMASILACKDGGTVYFFSMATS
;
A
#
# COMPACT_ATOMS: atom_id res chain seq x y z
N VAL A 1 -13.73 19.07 -7.13
CA VAL A 1 -13.42 19.91 -5.96
C VAL A 1 -14.33 19.46 -4.83
N ILE A 2 -13.79 19.33 -3.63
CA ILE A 2 -14.53 19.02 -2.41
C ILE A 2 -14.38 20.21 -1.44
N ASP A 3 -15.39 20.45 -0.60
CA ASP A 3 -15.29 21.45 0.46
C ASP A 3 -14.30 20.97 1.54
N ASN A 4 -13.38 21.84 1.92
CA ASN A 4 -12.35 21.59 2.93
C ASN A 4 -12.23 22.79 3.91
N THR A 5 -13.33 23.43 4.24
CA THR A 5 -13.38 24.49 5.27
C THR A 5 -13.12 23.94 6.67
N MET A 6 -13.18 22.62 6.85
CA MET A 6 -13.01 21.91 8.12
C MET A 6 -14.14 22.15 9.13
N GLU A 7 -15.28 22.64 8.67
CA GLU A 7 -16.54 22.65 9.44
C GLU A 7 -17.25 21.31 9.23
N ILE A 8 -17.37 20.49 10.28
CA ILE A 8 -17.98 19.17 10.19
C ILE A 8 -19.50 19.22 10.28
N TYR A 9 -20.15 18.30 9.58
CA TYR A 9 -21.57 18.02 9.79
C TYR A 9 -21.79 17.07 10.98
N ASP A 10 -23.04 16.93 11.40
CA ASP A 10 -23.43 16.19 12.60
C ASP A 10 -22.96 14.72 12.62
N ASN A 11 -22.70 14.12 11.45
CA ASN A 11 -22.29 12.72 11.29
C ASN A 11 -20.84 12.54 10.80
N GLU A 12 -20.01 13.54 10.96
CA GLU A 12 -18.62 13.55 10.52
C GLU A 12 -17.64 13.64 11.69
N VAL A 13 -16.38 13.33 11.42
CA VAL A 13 -15.29 13.38 12.38
C VAL A 13 -14.19 14.29 11.85
N LEU A 14 -13.79 15.27 12.65
CA LEU A 14 -12.63 16.13 12.39
C LEU A 14 -11.36 15.47 12.94
N ILE A 15 -10.32 15.44 12.14
CA ILE A 15 -9.03 14.85 12.47
C ILE A 15 -7.95 15.92 12.37
N ASP A 16 -7.14 16.09 13.42
CA ASP A 16 -5.86 16.79 13.32
C ASP A 16 -4.85 15.82 12.69
N VAL A 17 -4.41 16.13 11.48
CA VAL A 17 -3.54 15.24 10.67
C VAL A 17 -2.09 15.43 11.07
N GLN A 18 -1.40 14.31 11.26
CA GLN A 18 0.01 14.25 11.59
C GLN A 18 0.85 13.86 10.36
N THR A 19 0.49 12.77 9.68
CA THR A 19 1.28 12.23 8.58
C THR A 19 0.36 11.82 7.42
N LEU A 20 0.75 12.15 6.21
CA LEU A 20 0.21 11.59 4.98
C LEU A 20 1.14 10.48 4.51
N ASN A 21 0.60 9.29 4.23
CA ASN A 21 1.28 8.22 3.50
C ASN A 21 0.73 8.24 2.07
N VAL A 22 1.47 8.83 1.17
CA VAL A 22 1.05 8.99 -0.22
C VAL A 22 1.28 7.68 -0.96
N ASP A 23 0.36 7.27 -1.84
CA ASP A 23 0.60 6.10 -2.70
C ASP A 23 1.92 6.23 -3.45
N SER A 24 2.73 5.18 -3.44
CA SER A 24 4.07 5.19 -4.07
C SER A 24 4.06 5.62 -5.52
N ALA A 25 3.07 5.16 -6.32
CA ALA A 25 2.92 5.59 -7.70
C ALA A 25 2.61 7.09 -7.81
N SER A 26 1.76 7.59 -6.90
CA SER A 26 1.38 9.00 -6.81
C SER A 26 2.57 9.86 -6.39
N PHE A 27 3.28 9.46 -5.35
CA PHE A 27 4.43 10.21 -4.84
C PHE A 27 5.56 10.26 -5.88
N THR A 28 5.88 9.12 -6.50
CA THR A 28 6.87 9.02 -7.58
C THR A 28 6.52 9.96 -8.74
N GLU A 29 5.26 10.03 -9.16
CA GLU A 29 4.85 10.90 -10.26
C GLU A 29 4.91 12.39 -9.89
N ILE A 30 4.57 12.76 -8.64
CA ILE A 30 4.74 14.13 -8.15
C ILE A 30 6.22 14.52 -8.17
N VAL A 31 7.10 13.67 -7.63
CA VAL A 31 8.56 13.93 -7.62
C VAL A 31 9.09 14.06 -9.04
N ARG A 32 8.75 13.12 -9.92
CA ARG A 32 9.20 13.10 -11.32
C ARG A 32 8.85 14.40 -12.05
N ARG A 33 7.65 14.92 -11.84
CA ARG A 33 7.19 16.16 -12.50
C ARG A 33 7.76 17.41 -11.85
N SER A 34 7.88 17.43 -10.53
CA SER A 34 8.39 18.59 -9.79
C SER A 34 9.92 18.73 -9.93
N CYS A 35 10.65 17.63 -10.16
CA CYS A 35 12.10 17.56 -10.08
C CYS A 35 12.76 16.98 -11.35
N ASN A 36 12.24 17.32 -12.54
CA ASN A 36 12.85 16.99 -13.83
C ASN A 36 13.19 15.50 -14.02
N GLY A 37 12.25 14.61 -13.70
CA GLY A 37 12.39 13.17 -13.92
C GLY A 37 13.10 12.40 -12.80
N LYS A 38 13.46 13.04 -11.69
CA LYS A 38 14.06 12.39 -10.51
C LYS A 38 13.07 11.39 -9.87
N LYS A 39 13.65 10.44 -9.13
CA LYS A 39 12.90 9.48 -8.29
C LYS A 39 12.88 9.94 -6.82
N PRO A 40 11.98 9.42 -5.97
CA PRO A 40 11.95 9.76 -4.54
C PRO A 40 13.30 9.61 -3.84
N ALA A 41 14.04 8.54 -4.09
CA ALA A 41 15.37 8.33 -3.50
C ALA A 41 16.39 9.40 -3.89
N ASP A 42 16.25 10.04 -5.05
CA ASP A 42 17.20 11.05 -5.54
C ASP A 42 17.03 12.39 -4.81
N ILE A 43 15.89 12.61 -4.16
CA ILE A 43 15.57 13.87 -3.46
C ILE A 43 15.67 13.74 -1.93
N GLU A 44 16.02 12.57 -1.39
CA GLU A 44 16.11 12.32 0.05
C GLU A 44 16.97 13.36 0.78
N ASN A 45 18.10 13.74 0.16
CA ASN A 45 19.05 14.70 0.71
C ASN A 45 19.10 16.02 -0.09
N SER A 46 18.00 16.38 -0.77
CA SER A 46 17.92 17.61 -1.58
C SER A 46 16.78 18.52 -1.08
N PRO A 47 17.05 19.43 -0.13
CA PRO A 47 16.02 20.36 0.38
C PRO A 47 15.37 21.19 -0.73
N GLU A 48 16.13 21.62 -1.74
CA GLU A 48 15.59 22.39 -2.87
C GLU A 48 14.53 21.59 -3.66
N ASP A 49 14.79 20.32 -3.93
CA ASP A 49 13.84 19.48 -4.66
C ASP A 49 12.63 19.10 -3.78
N GLN A 50 12.86 18.87 -2.49
CA GLN A 50 11.76 18.65 -1.55
C GLN A 50 10.82 19.85 -1.48
N GLU A 51 11.33 21.09 -1.51
CA GLU A 51 10.49 22.29 -1.55
C GLU A 51 9.63 22.38 -2.82
N LYS A 52 10.15 21.96 -3.97
CA LYS A 52 9.37 21.88 -5.22
C LYS A 52 8.22 20.86 -5.09
N VAL A 53 8.48 19.72 -4.46
CA VAL A 53 7.47 18.68 -4.19
C VAL A 53 6.43 19.19 -3.21
N LYS A 54 6.84 19.80 -2.08
CA LYS A 54 5.92 20.40 -1.09
C LYS A 54 4.98 21.41 -1.77
N LYS A 55 5.51 22.31 -2.57
CA LYS A 55 4.70 23.27 -3.32
C LYS A 55 3.67 22.59 -4.21
N THR A 56 4.08 21.56 -4.95
CA THR A 56 3.17 20.82 -5.82
C THR A 56 2.04 20.15 -5.03
N MET A 57 2.35 19.53 -3.88
CA MET A 57 1.34 18.93 -3.00
C MET A 57 0.36 19.96 -2.45
N MET A 58 0.86 21.11 -1.98
CA MET A 58 0.03 22.23 -1.51
C MET A 58 -0.90 22.73 -2.62
N ASP A 59 -0.39 22.90 -3.84
CA ASP A 59 -1.17 23.33 -5.01
C ASP A 59 -2.27 22.32 -5.39
N ILE A 60 -2.00 21.02 -5.29
CA ILE A 60 -3.00 19.96 -5.52
C ILE A 60 -4.14 20.09 -4.51
N VAL A 61 -3.83 20.22 -3.23
CA VAL A 61 -4.84 20.32 -2.17
C VAL A 61 -5.61 21.61 -2.26
N ALA A 62 -4.94 22.75 -2.50
CA ALA A 62 -5.59 24.05 -2.65
C ALA A 62 -6.61 24.07 -3.80
N LYS A 63 -6.32 23.39 -4.91
CA LYS A 63 -7.21 23.33 -6.08
C LYS A 63 -8.39 22.39 -5.90
N ALA A 64 -8.19 21.26 -5.21
CA ALA A 64 -9.16 20.17 -5.18
C ALA A 64 -9.90 20.02 -3.85
N GLY A 65 -9.41 20.63 -2.77
CA GLY A 65 -9.88 20.43 -1.39
C GLY A 65 -9.47 19.07 -0.81
N LYS A 66 -8.58 18.33 -1.50
CA LYS A 66 -8.13 16.98 -1.16
C LYS A 66 -6.85 16.64 -1.90
N HIS A 67 -6.09 15.67 -1.37
CA HIS A 67 -4.92 15.16 -2.08
C HIS A 67 -5.31 14.07 -3.08
N LYS A 68 -5.65 14.48 -4.30
CA LYS A 68 -5.86 13.61 -5.44
C LYS A 68 -4.84 13.95 -6.51
N ASN A 69 -3.90 13.06 -6.74
CA ASN A 69 -2.90 13.24 -7.79
C ASN A 69 -3.61 13.37 -9.15
N PRO A 70 -3.41 14.47 -9.89
CA PRO A 70 -4.10 14.72 -11.15
C PRO A 70 -3.69 13.77 -12.28
N TRP A 71 -2.57 13.08 -12.15
CA TRP A 71 -2.02 12.18 -13.18
C TRP A 71 -2.31 10.71 -12.91
N THR A 72 -2.22 10.26 -11.65
CA THR A 72 -2.51 8.86 -11.26
C THR A 72 -3.93 8.66 -10.77
N GLY A 73 -4.59 9.73 -10.33
CA GLY A 73 -5.93 9.67 -9.74
C GLY A 73 -5.96 9.14 -8.30
N SER A 74 -4.84 8.67 -7.77
CA SER A 74 -4.71 8.11 -6.42
C SER A 74 -4.34 9.17 -5.38
N GLY A 75 -4.28 8.79 -4.10
CA GLY A 75 -4.01 9.72 -3.01
C GLY A 75 -3.14 9.13 -1.90
N GLY A 76 -3.51 8.01 -1.34
CA GLY A 76 -2.90 7.42 -0.16
C GLY A 76 -3.81 7.50 1.06
N MET A 77 -3.25 7.49 2.25
CA MET A 77 -3.96 7.51 3.53
C MET A 77 -3.32 8.49 4.51
N LEU A 78 -3.97 8.74 5.64
CA LEU A 78 -3.44 9.62 6.68
C LEU A 78 -3.40 8.92 8.05
N LEU A 79 -2.51 9.44 8.90
CA LEU A 79 -2.47 9.21 10.34
C LEU A 79 -2.76 10.54 11.02
N GLY A 80 -3.61 10.51 12.04
CA GLY A 80 -3.96 11.69 12.81
C GLY A 80 -4.71 11.36 14.09
N THR A 81 -5.06 12.40 14.81
CA THR A 81 -5.78 12.30 16.08
C THR A 81 -7.19 12.87 15.93
N VAL A 82 -8.19 12.14 16.41
CA VAL A 82 -9.58 12.59 16.44
C VAL A 82 -9.70 13.85 17.29
N LYS A 83 -10.13 14.94 16.67
CA LYS A 83 -10.26 16.26 17.33
C LYS A 83 -11.69 16.54 17.77
N GLU A 84 -12.65 16.24 16.91
CA GLU A 84 -14.06 16.52 17.14
C GLU A 84 -14.93 15.44 16.47
N ILE A 85 -16.05 15.11 17.08
CA ILE A 85 -17.01 14.13 16.57
C ILE A 85 -18.39 14.78 16.54
N GLY A 86 -19.03 14.74 15.38
CA GLY A 86 -20.38 15.26 15.22
C GLY A 86 -21.39 14.47 16.07
N PRO A 87 -22.42 15.13 16.62
CA PRO A 87 -23.35 14.54 17.61
C PRO A 87 -24.19 13.38 17.07
N ALA A 88 -24.32 13.24 15.76
CA ALA A 88 -25.05 12.14 15.11
C ALA A 88 -24.12 11.08 14.51
N TYR A 89 -22.80 11.16 14.74
CA TYR A 89 -21.86 10.15 14.29
C TYR A 89 -22.15 8.80 15.00
N VAL A 90 -22.20 7.75 14.23
CA VAL A 90 -22.42 6.37 14.74
C VAL A 90 -21.12 5.58 14.56
N GLY A 91 -20.40 5.33 15.63
CA GLY A 91 -19.13 4.60 15.64
C GLY A 91 -18.55 4.55 17.06
N ASP A 92 -17.39 3.96 17.20
CA ASP A 92 -16.69 3.73 18.46
C ASP A 92 -15.53 4.72 18.74
N LEU A 93 -15.27 5.67 17.80
CA LEU A 93 -14.26 6.68 17.95
C LEU A 93 -14.51 7.61 19.13
N LYS A 94 -13.43 8.04 19.77
CA LYS A 94 -13.40 9.03 20.84
C LYS A 94 -12.44 10.15 20.47
N VAL A 95 -12.72 11.33 20.95
CA VAL A 95 -11.78 12.46 20.87
C VAL A 95 -10.49 12.06 21.57
N GLY A 96 -9.37 12.24 20.86
CA GLY A 96 -8.04 11.82 21.30
C GLY A 96 -7.58 10.48 20.74
N ASP A 97 -8.46 9.70 20.13
CA ASP A 97 -8.03 8.44 19.47
C ASP A 97 -7.07 8.74 18.32
N LYS A 98 -5.97 8.01 18.27
CA LYS A 98 -5.04 8.04 17.14
C LYS A 98 -5.46 7.01 16.11
N ILE A 99 -5.71 7.45 14.90
CA ILE A 99 -6.24 6.62 13.83
C ILE A 99 -5.42 6.76 12.53
N ALA A 100 -5.40 5.67 11.76
CA ALA A 100 -5.08 5.73 10.35
C ALA A 100 -6.36 5.53 9.55
N THR A 101 -6.62 6.42 8.58
CA THR A 101 -7.77 6.25 7.69
C THR A 101 -7.42 5.22 6.62
N LEU A 102 -8.38 4.35 6.27
CA LEU A 102 -8.29 3.42 5.14
C LEU A 102 -9.06 3.95 3.92
N VAL A 103 -9.54 5.19 4.03
CA VAL A 103 -10.15 5.93 2.92
C VAL A 103 -9.05 6.68 2.18
N SER A 104 -9.04 6.58 0.87
CA SER A 104 -8.06 7.31 0.06
C SER A 104 -8.14 8.82 0.28
N LEU A 105 -6.99 9.48 0.37
CA LEU A 105 -6.87 10.94 0.39
C LEU A 105 -7.53 11.59 -0.84
N SER A 106 -7.70 10.86 -1.92
CA SER A 106 -8.44 11.31 -3.11
C SER A 106 -9.94 11.48 -2.87
N LEU A 107 -10.46 10.98 -1.75
CA LEU A 107 -11.88 11.06 -1.34
C LEU A 107 -12.06 11.81 -0.02
N THR A 108 -10.98 12.23 0.63
CA THR A 108 -10.96 12.82 1.97
C THR A 108 -10.81 14.34 1.88
N PRO A 109 -11.75 15.15 2.40
CA PRO A 109 -11.53 16.59 2.57
C PRO A 109 -10.27 16.83 3.41
N LEU A 110 -9.33 17.59 2.87
CA LEU A 110 -8.02 17.81 3.46
C LEU A 110 -7.63 19.28 3.35
N LYS A 111 -7.18 19.85 4.46
CA LYS A 111 -6.54 21.16 4.54
C LYS A 111 -5.12 20.98 5.06
N ILE A 112 -4.14 21.46 4.33
CA ILE A 112 -2.74 21.48 4.74
C ILE A 112 -2.39 22.94 5.04
N ASP A 113 -2.04 23.24 6.30
CA ASP A 113 -1.56 24.56 6.68
C ASP A 113 -0.05 24.67 6.44
N GLU A 114 0.71 23.58 6.70
CA GLU A 114 2.17 23.52 6.54
C GLU A 114 2.62 22.07 6.33
N ILE A 115 3.63 21.87 5.47
CA ILE A 115 4.36 20.61 5.35
C ILE A 115 5.64 20.71 6.19
N LEU A 116 5.72 19.94 7.25
CA LEU A 116 6.78 19.99 8.26
C LEU A 116 8.02 19.21 7.79
N GLU A 117 7.83 17.93 7.48
CA GLU A 117 8.90 17.02 7.09
C GLU A 117 8.47 16.13 5.93
N MET A 118 9.43 15.74 5.12
CA MET A 118 9.22 14.80 4.02
C MET A 118 10.23 13.65 4.13
N ARG A 119 9.75 12.42 4.00
CA ARG A 119 10.55 11.19 3.98
C ARG A 119 10.35 10.48 2.64
N PRO A 120 11.06 10.92 1.59
CA PRO A 120 10.82 10.48 0.21
C PRO A 120 10.98 8.98 0.00
N SER A 121 11.91 8.33 0.72
CA SER A 121 12.19 6.89 0.60
C SER A 121 11.06 5.97 1.08
N ILE A 122 10.11 6.51 1.85
CA ILE A 122 8.96 5.78 2.40
C ILE A 122 7.61 6.42 2.07
N ASP A 123 7.59 7.40 1.15
CA ASP A 123 6.40 8.09 0.65
C ASP A 123 5.57 8.80 1.75
N GLN A 124 6.22 9.24 2.84
CA GLN A 124 5.57 9.87 3.99
C GLN A 124 5.88 11.35 4.11
N VAL A 125 4.86 12.12 4.49
CA VAL A 125 4.95 13.58 4.63
C VAL A 125 4.24 14.00 5.92
N ASP A 126 4.97 14.60 6.86
CA ASP A 126 4.40 15.15 8.08
C ASP A 126 3.88 16.55 7.79
N ILE A 127 2.67 16.81 8.28
CA ILE A 127 1.97 18.05 8.04
C ILE A 127 1.39 18.64 9.34
N LYS A 128 1.11 19.92 9.29
CA LYS A 128 0.13 20.58 10.14
C LYS A 128 -1.11 20.82 9.29
N GLY A 129 -2.22 20.20 9.66
CA GLY A 129 -3.45 20.30 8.89
C GLY A 129 -4.58 19.49 9.48
N GLN A 130 -5.71 19.48 8.80
CA GLN A 130 -6.92 18.80 9.22
C GLN A 130 -7.57 18.05 8.08
N ALA A 131 -8.36 17.03 8.43
CA ALA A 131 -9.15 16.27 7.49
C ALA A 131 -10.52 15.92 8.08
N ILE A 132 -11.48 15.63 7.22
CA ILE A 132 -12.81 15.17 7.62
C ILE A 132 -12.95 13.69 7.22
N LEU A 133 -13.30 12.85 8.19
CA LEU A 133 -13.72 11.48 7.98
C LEU A 133 -15.25 11.43 7.96
N PHE A 134 -15.81 10.99 6.85
CA PHE A 134 -17.25 10.80 6.71
C PHE A 134 -17.73 9.58 7.51
N GLN A 135 -19.01 9.54 7.87
CA GLN A 135 -19.66 8.43 8.59
C GLN A 135 -19.33 7.04 8.00
N SER A 136 -19.22 6.92 6.69
CA SER A 136 -18.90 5.67 6.01
C SER A 136 -17.40 5.39 5.89
N GLY A 137 -16.56 6.30 6.37
CA GLY A 137 -15.11 6.18 6.27
C GLY A 137 -14.56 5.09 7.18
N ILE A 138 -13.75 4.19 6.63
CA ILE A 138 -13.10 3.14 7.40
C ILE A 138 -11.77 3.63 7.97
N TYR A 139 -11.41 3.14 9.15
CA TYR A 139 -10.21 3.51 9.89
C TYR A 139 -9.68 2.32 10.70
N GLY A 140 -8.43 2.43 11.12
CA GLY A 140 -7.85 1.56 12.14
C GLY A 140 -7.36 2.42 13.31
N ILE A 141 -7.70 2.05 14.54
CA ILE A 141 -7.11 2.65 15.74
C ILE A 141 -5.69 2.13 15.88
N ILE A 142 -4.73 3.03 16.05
CA ILE A 142 -3.32 2.69 16.18
C ILE A 142 -3.06 2.23 17.61
N PRO A 143 -2.56 1.00 17.83
CA PRO A 143 -2.15 0.54 19.15
C PRO A 143 -1.01 1.37 19.73
N ASP A 144 -1.04 1.67 21.03
CA ASP A 144 -0.03 2.47 21.72
C ASP A 144 1.37 1.84 21.69
N ASP A 145 1.45 0.52 21.53
CA ASP A 145 2.71 -0.24 21.49
C ASP A 145 3.28 -0.41 20.07
N MET A 146 2.62 0.12 19.05
CA MET A 146 3.06 0.03 17.65
C MET A 146 3.66 1.35 17.19
N PRO A 147 4.89 1.39 16.63
CA PRO A 147 5.44 2.57 16.01
C PRO A 147 4.54 3.08 14.87
N GLU A 148 4.18 4.35 14.89
CA GLU A 148 3.20 4.95 13.96
C GLU A 148 3.56 4.76 12.49
N GLY A 149 4.83 4.96 12.13
CA GLY A 149 5.30 4.77 10.75
C GLY A 149 5.19 3.30 10.28
N LEU A 150 5.34 2.34 11.19
CA LEU A 150 5.14 0.92 10.91
C LEU A 150 3.65 0.62 10.73
N ALA A 151 2.80 1.10 11.63
CA ALA A 151 1.35 0.93 11.54
C ALA A 151 0.81 1.49 10.22
N LEU A 152 1.21 2.71 9.87
CA LEU A 152 0.80 3.38 8.62
C LEU A 152 1.26 2.59 7.40
N SER A 153 2.52 2.13 7.39
CA SER A 153 3.06 1.33 6.28
C SER A 153 2.38 -0.03 6.11
N ALA A 154 1.96 -0.66 7.21
CA ALA A 154 1.24 -1.94 7.17
C ALA A 154 -0.21 -1.75 6.71
N LEU A 155 -0.89 -0.75 7.23
CA LEU A 155 -2.29 -0.46 6.90
C LEU A 155 -2.48 -0.01 5.45
N ASP A 156 -1.51 0.70 4.88
CA ASP A 156 -1.51 1.13 3.47
C ASP A 156 -1.70 -0.03 2.48
N VAL A 157 -1.21 -1.21 2.83
CA VAL A 157 -1.30 -2.40 2.00
C VAL A 157 -2.14 -3.53 2.63
N ALA A 158 -2.88 -3.24 3.70
CA ALA A 158 -3.64 -4.23 4.48
C ALA A 158 -4.70 -5.00 3.65
N GLY A 159 -5.17 -4.43 2.55
CA GLY A 159 -6.07 -5.11 1.62
C GLY A 159 -5.47 -6.38 1.01
N ALA A 160 -4.16 -6.39 0.73
CA ALA A 160 -3.48 -7.55 0.15
C ALA A 160 -3.47 -8.77 1.08
N PRO A 161 -2.95 -8.68 2.32
CA PRO A 161 -2.98 -9.81 3.25
C PRO A 161 -4.40 -10.19 3.67
N ALA A 162 -5.33 -9.23 3.79
CA ALA A 162 -6.73 -9.51 4.09
C ALA A 162 -7.39 -10.37 3.00
N GLN A 163 -7.11 -10.10 1.74
CA GLN A 163 -7.61 -10.93 0.63
C GLN A 163 -6.86 -12.26 0.54
N ALA A 164 -5.53 -12.27 0.73
CA ALA A 164 -4.75 -13.50 0.84
C ALA A 164 -5.33 -14.43 1.92
N ALA A 165 -5.67 -13.87 3.09
CA ALA A 165 -6.30 -14.61 4.17
C ALA A 165 -7.64 -15.28 3.80
N LYS A 166 -8.38 -14.72 2.87
CA LYS A 166 -9.65 -15.30 2.37
C LYS A 166 -9.43 -16.35 1.29
N LEU A 167 -8.41 -16.18 0.46
CA LEU A 167 -8.15 -17.05 -0.70
C LEU A 167 -7.31 -18.28 -0.35
N CYS A 168 -6.35 -18.14 0.57
CA CYS A 168 -5.45 -19.22 0.96
C CYS A 168 -6.18 -20.29 1.76
N GLN A 169 -5.99 -21.55 1.36
CA GLN A 169 -6.58 -22.73 2.01
C GLN A 169 -5.51 -23.74 2.40
N SER A 170 -5.81 -24.58 3.38
CA SER A 170 -4.89 -25.64 3.83
C SER A 170 -4.54 -26.61 2.71
N GLY A 171 -3.27 -26.95 2.60
CA GLY A 171 -2.75 -27.87 1.59
C GLY A 171 -2.52 -27.31 0.20
N GLN A 172 -2.87 -26.05 -0.05
CA GLN A 172 -2.65 -25.41 -1.36
C GLN A 172 -1.17 -25.15 -1.66
N LYS A 173 -0.84 -25.19 -2.95
CA LYS A 173 0.40 -24.66 -3.52
C LYS A 173 0.17 -23.20 -3.91
N ILE A 174 0.91 -22.29 -3.28
CA ILE A 174 0.69 -20.83 -3.38
C ILE A 174 1.97 -20.16 -3.84
N LEU A 175 1.89 -19.36 -4.90
CA LEU A 175 2.98 -18.50 -5.38
C LEU A 175 2.66 -17.03 -5.05
N VAL A 176 3.61 -16.33 -4.44
CA VAL A 176 3.53 -14.86 -4.25
C VAL A 176 4.61 -14.20 -5.10
N ILE A 177 4.20 -13.55 -6.19
CA ILE A 177 5.07 -12.76 -7.07
C ILE A 177 5.24 -11.37 -6.45
N GLY A 178 6.49 -10.92 -6.30
CA GLY A 178 6.82 -9.72 -5.52
C GLY A 178 6.87 -9.98 -4.02
N GLY A 179 7.09 -11.23 -3.61
CA GLY A 179 7.05 -11.69 -2.21
C GLY A 179 7.98 -10.96 -1.25
N GLY A 180 9.06 -10.35 -1.73
CA GLY A 180 9.98 -9.55 -0.88
C GLY A 180 9.60 -8.07 -0.75
N GLY A 181 8.51 -7.61 -1.37
CA GLY A 181 7.96 -6.27 -1.21
C GLY A 181 7.06 -6.13 0.03
N LYS A 182 6.61 -4.90 0.34
CA LYS A 182 5.76 -4.60 1.50
C LYS A 182 4.48 -5.47 1.52
N SER A 183 3.70 -5.44 0.45
CA SER A 183 2.48 -6.25 0.31
C SER A 183 2.80 -7.74 0.27
N GLY A 184 3.85 -8.13 -0.46
CA GLY A 184 4.25 -9.51 -0.65
C GLY A 184 4.64 -10.21 0.65
N LEU A 185 5.40 -9.56 1.53
CA LEU A 185 5.76 -10.11 2.84
C LEU A 185 4.54 -10.42 3.70
N LEU A 186 3.55 -9.51 3.71
CA LEU A 186 2.31 -9.72 4.45
C LEU A 186 1.44 -10.82 3.83
N CYS A 187 1.42 -10.90 2.49
CA CYS A 187 0.74 -12.01 1.79
C CYS A 187 1.40 -13.35 2.06
N LEU A 188 2.75 -13.41 2.06
CA LEU A 188 3.49 -14.63 2.42
C LEU A 188 3.18 -15.10 3.83
N TYR A 189 3.15 -14.17 4.81
CA TYR A 189 2.78 -14.48 6.18
C TYR A 189 1.39 -15.14 6.27
N GLU A 190 0.38 -14.55 5.63
CA GLU A 190 -0.97 -15.13 5.62
C GLU A 190 -1.04 -16.44 4.84
N ALA A 191 -0.33 -16.55 3.71
CA ALA A 191 -0.26 -17.78 2.93
C ALA A 191 0.38 -18.92 3.75
N LYS A 192 1.52 -18.70 4.38
CA LYS A 192 2.23 -19.68 5.21
C LYS A 192 1.37 -20.16 6.38
N LYS A 193 0.74 -19.24 7.07
CA LYS A 193 -0.15 -19.53 8.19
C LYS A 193 -1.35 -20.40 7.79
N ARG A 194 -1.90 -20.21 6.60
CA ARG A 194 -3.13 -20.87 6.15
C ARG A 194 -2.91 -22.12 5.34
N ALA A 195 -1.87 -22.17 4.51
CA ALA A 195 -1.49 -23.37 3.76
C ALA A 195 -1.11 -24.52 4.71
N GLY A 196 -0.55 -24.20 5.85
CA GLY A 196 -0.15 -25.16 6.87
C GLY A 196 0.98 -26.08 6.39
N VAL A 197 1.24 -27.14 7.15
CA VAL A 197 2.37 -28.03 6.92
C VAL A 197 2.25 -28.94 5.68
N THR A 198 1.07 -29.04 5.10
CA THR A 198 0.80 -29.85 3.90
C THR A 198 0.78 -29.01 2.63
N GLY A 199 0.78 -27.69 2.74
CA GLY A 199 0.84 -26.77 1.61
C GLY A 199 2.27 -26.47 1.19
N LEU A 200 2.40 -25.77 0.06
CA LEU A 200 3.65 -25.24 -0.44
C LEU A 200 3.49 -23.73 -0.68
N VAL A 201 4.26 -22.91 0.00
CA VAL A 201 4.30 -21.47 -0.20
C VAL A 201 5.62 -21.07 -0.83
N VAL A 202 5.55 -20.37 -1.95
CA VAL A 202 6.72 -19.99 -2.75
C VAL A 202 6.79 -18.46 -2.87
N CYS A 203 7.97 -17.92 -2.61
CA CYS A 203 8.29 -16.51 -2.79
C CYS A 203 9.05 -16.29 -4.09
N ALA A 204 8.46 -15.59 -5.04
CA ALA A 204 9.16 -15.05 -6.21
C ALA A 204 9.46 -13.56 -5.99
N ALA A 205 10.74 -13.20 -5.99
CA ALA A 205 11.22 -11.83 -5.79
C ALA A 205 11.79 -11.23 -7.08
N GLY A 206 11.85 -9.91 -7.19
CA GLY A 206 12.43 -9.22 -8.34
C GLY A 206 13.95 -9.00 -8.24
N SER A 207 14.57 -9.34 -7.10
CA SER A 207 16.02 -9.20 -6.90
C SER A 207 16.50 -10.05 -5.72
N GLN A 208 17.80 -10.35 -5.67
CA GLN A 208 18.41 -11.05 -4.55
C GLN A 208 18.13 -10.36 -3.20
N LYS A 209 18.30 -9.04 -3.12
CA LYS A 209 18.01 -8.27 -1.90
C LYS A 209 16.57 -8.42 -1.42
N SER A 210 15.63 -8.51 -2.35
CA SER A 210 14.20 -8.71 -2.06
C SER A 210 13.91 -10.14 -1.61
N GLU A 211 14.55 -11.13 -2.24
CA GLU A 211 14.50 -12.53 -1.82
C GLU A 211 15.06 -12.72 -0.41
N ASP A 212 16.26 -12.18 -0.13
CA ASP A 212 16.91 -12.27 1.17
C ASP A 212 16.04 -11.72 2.30
N ARG A 213 15.30 -10.64 2.03
CA ARG A 213 14.36 -10.05 3.00
C ARG A 213 13.27 -11.03 3.40
N ALA A 214 12.66 -11.71 2.45
CA ALA A 214 11.61 -12.69 2.72
C ALA A 214 12.19 -13.95 3.39
N ARG A 215 13.35 -14.41 2.93
CA ARG A 215 14.07 -15.57 3.46
C ARG A 215 14.49 -15.37 4.93
N ASN A 216 15.00 -14.18 5.27
CA ASN A 216 15.40 -13.85 6.64
C ASN A 216 14.22 -13.85 7.64
N LEU A 217 12.99 -13.73 7.15
CA LEU A 217 11.75 -13.78 7.94
C LEU A 217 11.08 -15.17 7.94
N ASP A 218 11.64 -16.14 7.22
CA ASP A 218 11.12 -17.52 7.08
C ASP A 218 9.64 -17.58 6.68
N LEU A 219 9.26 -16.78 5.68
CA LEU A 219 7.86 -16.60 5.30
C LEU A 219 7.38 -17.53 4.18
N ALA A 220 8.25 -18.36 3.61
CA ALA A 220 7.89 -19.32 2.55
C ALA A 220 8.68 -20.61 2.69
N ASP A 221 8.27 -21.65 1.95
CA ASP A 221 8.99 -22.93 1.87
C ASP A 221 10.11 -22.87 0.85
N GLU A 222 9.88 -22.17 -0.27
CA GLU A 222 10.83 -21.98 -1.35
C GLU A 222 10.94 -20.51 -1.77
N TYR A 223 12.13 -20.13 -2.19
CA TYR A 223 12.46 -18.76 -2.58
C TYR A 223 13.29 -18.71 -3.83
N PHE A 224 12.95 -17.83 -4.74
CA PHE A 224 13.78 -17.52 -5.91
C PHE A 224 13.56 -16.05 -6.33
N HIS A 225 14.47 -15.55 -7.16
CA HIS A 225 14.27 -14.26 -7.82
C HIS A 225 14.38 -14.41 -9.34
N MET A 226 13.53 -13.65 -10.02
CA MET A 226 13.55 -13.51 -11.47
C MET A 226 12.78 -12.26 -11.90
N ASP A 227 12.93 -11.92 -13.19
CA ASP A 227 12.09 -10.89 -13.80
C ASP A 227 10.64 -11.40 -13.89
N ALA A 228 9.72 -10.67 -13.24
CA ALA A 228 8.31 -11.03 -13.24
C ALA A 228 7.63 -10.88 -14.62
N THR A 229 8.28 -10.26 -15.61
CA THR A 229 7.80 -10.17 -16.98
C THR A 229 8.20 -11.38 -17.83
N ASP A 230 9.14 -12.23 -17.34
CA ASP A 230 9.50 -13.48 -17.98
C ASP A 230 8.46 -14.59 -17.71
N ALA A 231 7.41 -14.57 -18.49
CA ALA A 231 6.28 -15.50 -18.34
C ALA A 231 6.67 -16.96 -18.56
N VAL A 232 7.59 -17.23 -19.50
CA VAL A 232 8.05 -18.61 -19.82
C VAL A 232 8.98 -19.12 -18.71
N GLY A 233 9.90 -18.28 -18.24
CA GLY A 233 10.76 -18.60 -17.11
C GLY A 233 9.95 -18.89 -15.84
N MET A 234 8.92 -18.08 -15.56
CA MET A 234 8.02 -18.28 -14.43
C MET A 234 7.25 -19.61 -14.54
N TYR A 235 6.71 -19.92 -15.71
CA TYR A 235 6.06 -21.20 -15.96
C TYR A 235 7.00 -22.39 -15.70
N ASN A 236 8.20 -22.37 -16.27
CA ASN A 236 9.17 -23.44 -16.11
C ASN A 236 9.55 -23.63 -14.62
N LYS A 237 9.73 -22.52 -13.90
CA LYS A 237 10.03 -22.57 -12.46
C LYS A 237 8.84 -23.08 -11.63
N ALA A 238 7.62 -22.70 -11.99
CA ALA A 238 6.41 -23.23 -11.39
C ALA A 238 6.29 -24.76 -11.60
N MET A 239 6.51 -25.23 -12.81
CA MET A 239 6.51 -26.68 -13.13
C MET A 239 7.57 -27.46 -12.33
N GLU A 240 8.79 -26.90 -12.20
CA GLU A 240 9.86 -27.49 -11.40
C GLU A 240 9.45 -27.65 -9.93
N LEU A 241 9.00 -26.54 -9.30
CA LEU A 241 8.71 -26.49 -7.86
C LEU A 241 7.45 -27.27 -7.46
N THR A 242 6.52 -27.46 -8.37
CA THR A 242 5.24 -28.14 -8.10
C THR A 242 5.20 -29.56 -8.64
N ASN A 243 6.29 -30.10 -9.18
CA ASN A 243 6.35 -31.41 -9.87
C ASN A 243 5.33 -31.51 -11.02
N GLY A 244 5.15 -30.43 -11.78
CA GLY A 244 4.31 -30.39 -12.97
C GLY A 244 2.84 -30.03 -12.74
N GLU A 245 2.42 -29.73 -11.50
CA GLU A 245 1.00 -29.48 -11.19
C GLU A 245 0.58 -28.01 -11.24
N LEU A 246 1.57 -27.08 -11.24
CA LEU A 246 1.37 -25.63 -11.11
C LEU A 246 0.74 -25.22 -9.75
N PHE A 247 0.45 -23.93 -9.57
CA PHE A 247 -0.04 -23.39 -8.31
C PHE A 247 -1.56 -23.32 -8.25
N ASP A 248 -2.15 -23.62 -7.10
CA ASP A 248 -3.59 -23.46 -6.83
C ASP A 248 -3.98 -21.98 -6.76
N LEU A 249 -3.07 -21.17 -6.20
CA LEU A 249 -3.26 -19.72 -6.02
C LEU A 249 -1.96 -19.00 -6.38
N VAL A 250 -2.08 -17.99 -7.22
CA VAL A 250 -1.00 -17.04 -7.52
C VAL A 250 -1.42 -15.65 -7.07
N ILE A 251 -0.61 -15.01 -6.22
CA ILE A 251 -0.82 -13.65 -5.74
C ILE A 251 0.24 -12.76 -6.36
N ASN A 252 -0.15 -11.81 -7.21
CA ASN A 252 0.76 -10.86 -7.83
C ASN A 252 0.72 -9.53 -7.09
N CYS A 253 1.82 -9.19 -6.41
CA CYS A 253 2.05 -7.95 -5.68
C CYS A 253 3.00 -6.98 -6.40
N VAL A 254 3.28 -7.21 -7.69
CA VAL A 254 4.25 -6.41 -8.46
C VAL A 254 3.53 -5.31 -9.24
N ASN A 255 3.97 -4.07 -9.06
CA ASN A 255 3.43 -2.92 -9.78
C ASN A 255 4.26 -2.58 -11.04
N ILE A 256 4.47 -3.59 -11.88
CA ILE A 256 5.19 -3.51 -13.16
C ILE A 256 4.28 -4.07 -14.25
N GLU A 257 4.20 -3.39 -15.38
CA GLU A 257 3.44 -3.81 -16.57
C GLU A 257 3.94 -5.16 -17.10
N ASN A 258 3.06 -5.93 -17.73
CA ASN A 258 3.34 -7.22 -18.37
C ASN A 258 3.73 -8.37 -17.41
N THR A 259 3.31 -8.31 -16.15
CA THR A 259 3.51 -9.42 -15.18
C THR A 259 2.30 -10.35 -15.10
N GLU A 260 1.20 -10.03 -15.76
CA GLU A 260 -0.05 -10.78 -15.74
C GLU A 260 0.12 -12.17 -16.35
N MET A 261 0.80 -12.26 -17.49
CA MET A 261 1.01 -13.53 -18.19
C MET A 261 1.83 -14.51 -17.36
N ALA A 262 2.87 -14.03 -16.65
CA ALA A 262 3.65 -14.85 -15.73
C ALA A 262 2.78 -15.43 -14.61
N SER A 263 1.86 -14.62 -14.08
CA SER A 263 0.92 -15.04 -13.05
C SER A 263 -0.07 -16.09 -13.55
N ILE A 264 -0.61 -15.91 -14.76
CA ILE A 264 -1.59 -16.82 -15.37
C ILE A 264 -0.94 -18.17 -15.70
N LEU A 265 0.23 -18.17 -16.33
CA LEU A 265 0.92 -19.39 -16.72
C LEU A 265 1.44 -20.20 -15.54
N ALA A 266 1.73 -19.59 -14.40
CA ALA A 266 2.13 -20.29 -13.19
C ALA A 266 0.94 -20.93 -12.44
N CYS A 267 -0.30 -20.51 -12.76
CA CYS A 267 -1.52 -21.01 -12.14
C CYS A 267 -2.06 -22.23 -12.89
N LYS A 268 -2.50 -23.26 -12.14
CA LYS A 268 -3.13 -24.44 -12.74
C LYS A 268 -4.53 -24.14 -13.30
N ASP A 269 -5.02 -25.01 -14.15
CA ASP A 269 -6.41 -24.96 -14.61
C ASP A 269 -7.39 -25.03 -13.41
N GLY A 270 -8.36 -24.10 -13.39
CA GLY A 270 -9.31 -23.97 -12.28
C GLY A 270 -8.72 -23.35 -11.01
N GLY A 271 -7.45 -22.93 -11.02
CA GLY A 271 -6.81 -22.20 -9.95
C GLY A 271 -7.24 -20.73 -9.91
N THR A 272 -6.69 -19.98 -8.97
CA THR A 272 -7.02 -18.57 -8.77
C THR A 272 -5.79 -17.69 -8.94
N VAL A 273 -5.91 -16.61 -9.71
CA VAL A 273 -4.91 -15.53 -9.76
C VAL A 273 -5.49 -14.29 -9.11
N TYR A 274 -4.80 -13.75 -8.12
CA TYR A 274 -5.15 -12.50 -7.45
C TYR A 274 -4.15 -11.41 -7.81
N PHE A 275 -4.60 -10.40 -8.51
CA PHE A 275 -3.82 -9.22 -8.84
C PHE A 275 -4.02 -8.14 -7.78
N PHE A 276 -3.00 -7.88 -6.97
CA PHE A 276 -2.89 -6.73 -6.08
C PHE A 276 -1.89 -5.73 -6.68
N SER A 277 -2.07 -5.41 -7.92
CA SER A 277 -1.21 -4.52 -8.68
C SER A 277 -2.05 -3.39 -9.25
N MET A 278 -1.47 -2.20 -9.36
CA MET A 278 -2.04 -1.06 -10.06
C MET A 278 -1.36 -0.85 -11.43
N ALA A 279 -0.60 -1.82 -11.91
CA ALA A 279 -0.03 -1.77 -13.24
C ALA A 279 -1.15 -1.80 -14.29
N THR A 280 -1.01 -0.95 -15.28
CA THR A 280 -1.86 -0.98 -16.48
C THR A 280 -1.22 -1.91 -17.50
N SER A 281 -1.99 -2.85 -18.03
CA SER A 281 -1.59 -3.72 -19.14
C SER A 281 -1.71 -3.00 -20.47
#